data_b16a51a7fb4ae6b023b240fa3b2c3297
#
_entry.id   b16a51a7fb4ae6b023b240fa3b2c3297
#
_cell.length_a   1.000
_cell.length_b   1.000
_cell.length_c   1.000
_cell.angle_alpha   90.00
_cell.angle_beta   90.00
_cell.angle_gamma   90.00
#
_symmetry.space_group_name_H-M   'P 1'
#
loop_
_entity.id
_entity.type
_entity.pdbx_description
1 polymer ?
#
loop_
_entity_poly.entity_id
_entity_poly.type
_entity_poly.pdbx_seq_one_letter_code
_entity_poly.pdbx_strand_id
1 'polypeptide(L)'
;MFTLFEEKQIIKLNHQLSQDVTIGLVRSQHASSKLFYEFCDDITRLVPKIKVSNVEAEPLDPPQFLIGSRLRYQAVPAGHELPPFLEALAAHESGSLDIAEPLKILLEKNKLPASLTVFIAPHCTFCPQIVRQLITLPMADKNLQMTIVDGTLFPEMVETQKIHAVPTIVLDDQFRWTGSVPLEELIEAINTRDPVSLSPASLESIIKEGGADRLAAMILGAEKLFPAFYEVLTHHKWPIRLGAMVVMEEIIEANKNLATEVLEPLWNRFHQVPAQIQGDILHVFGETGDARSVSWLETVLSGDFDREVKEAAEEALEKISDTDT
;
A
#
# COMPACT_ATOMS: atom_id res chain seq x y z
N MET A 1 -31.22 -10.79 4.56
CA MET A 1 -29.75 -10.59 4.65
C MET A 1 -29.35 -9.65 5.80
N PHE A 2 -30.00 -8.51 5.98
CA PHE A 2 -29.59 -7.50 6.98
C PHE A 2 -30.11 -7.79 8.39
N THR A 3 -29.34 -7.39 9.40
CA THR A 3 -29.78 -7.30 10.79
C THR A 3 -30.75 -6.13 10.98
N LEU A 4 -31.53 -6.12 12.06
CA LEU A 4 -32.44 -5.00 12.40
C LEU A 4 -31.68 -3.67 12.57
N PHE A 5 -30.43 -3.72 12.97
CA PHE A 5 -29.59 -2.52 13.09
C PHE A 5 -29.19 -1.97 11.72
N GLU A 6 -28.77 -2.84 10.82
CA GLU A 6 -28.43 -2.48 9.44
C GLU A 6 -29.63 -1.97 8.67
N GLU A 7 -30.80 -2.60 8.81
CA GLU A 7 -32.05 -2.11 8.21
C GLU A 7 -32.35 -0.66 8.61
N LYS A 8 -32.16 -0.31 9.90
CA LYS A 8 -32.34 1.08 10.36
C LYS A 8 -31.36 2.05 9.71
N GLN A 9 -30.11 1.63 9.52
CA GLN A 9 -29.11 2.47 8.83
C GLN A 9 -29.49 2.66 7.38
N ILE A 10 -29.91 1.61 6.68
CA ILE A 10 -30.34 1.65 5.28
C ILE A 10 -31.58 2.52 5.11
N ILE A 11 -32.60 2.38 5.95
CA ILE A 11 -33.81 3.20 5.91
C ILE A 11 -33.48 4.70 6.15
N LYS A 12 -32.51 5.01 7.00
CA LYS A 12 -32.05 6.39 7.20
C LYS A 12 -31.51 7.01 5.91
N LEU A 13 -30.83 6.23 5.09
CA LEU A 13 -30.35 6.70 3.78
C LEU A 13 -31.51 7.20 2.89
N ASN A 14 -32.66 6.53 2.90
CA ASN A 14 -33.83 6.96 2.09
C ASN A 14 -34.31 8.39 2.41
N HIS A 15 -34.08 8.86 3.62
CA HIS A 15 -34.37 10.24 4.03
C HIS A 15 -33.28 11.24 3.64
N GLN A 16 -32.06 10.76 3.42
CA GLN A 16 -30.91 11.59 3.02
C GLN A 16 -30.87 11.83 1.51
N LEU A 17 -31.31 10.81 0.74
CA LEU A 17 -31.38 10.94 -0.74
C LEU A 17 -32.47 11.93 -1.16
N SER A 18 -32.13 12.90 -2.00
CA SER A 18 -33.06 13.85 -2.58
C SER A 18 -33.72 13.30 -3.85
N GLN A 19 -33.00 12.47 -4.61
CA GLN A 19 -33.45 11.85 -5.85
C GLN A 19 -33.09 10.35 -5.91
N ASP A 20 -33.47 9.68 -6.99
CA ASP A 20 -33.12 8.28 -7.22
C ASP A 20 -31.60 8.15 -7.44
N VAL A 21 -30.99 7.13 -6.83
CA VAL A 21 -29.61 6.75 -7.04
C VAL A 21 -29.53 5.37 -7.68
N THR A 22 -28.68 5.21 -8.69
CA THR A 22 -28.55 3.94 -9.42
C THR A 22 -27.29 3.21 -9.01
N ILE A 23 -27.46 1.95 -8.63
CA ILE A 23 -26.35 0.98 -8.45
C ILE A 23 -26.29 0.15 -9.74
N GLY A 24 -25.13 0.17 -10.41
CA GLY A 24 -24.84 -0.80 -11.47
C GLY A 24 -24.56 -2.16 -10.85
N LEU A 25 -25.21 -3.22 -11.31
CA LEU A 25 -24.92 -4.59 -10.90
C LEU A 25 -24.30 -5.34 -12.07
N VAL A 26 -23.02 -5.69 -11.94
CA VAL A 26 -22.32 -6.56 -12.88
C VAL A 26 -22.75 -7.99 -12.59
N ARG A 27 -23.45 -8.61 -13.56
CA ARG A 27 -23.92 -9.99 -13.45
C ARG A 27 -22.92 -10.94 -14.07
N SER A 28 -22.57 -11.99 -13.31
CA SER A 28 -21.65 -13.03 -13.75
C SER A 28 -22.11 -14.42 -13.31
N GLN A 29 -21.42 -15.46 -13.78
CA GLN A 29 -21.62 -16.86 -13.32
C GLN A 29 -20.70 -17.24 -12.15
N HIS A 30 -20.01 -16.27 -11.56
CA HIS A 30 -19.16 -16.49 -10.40
C HIS A 30 -19.96 -17.03 -9.19
N ALA A 31 -19.35 -17.88 -8.39
CA ALA A 31 -20.00 -18.51 -7.23
C ALA A 31 -20.61 -17.52 -6.22
N SER A 32 -19.98 -16.35 -6.04
CA SER A 32 -20.45 -15.29 -5.14
C SER A 32 -21.60 -14.46 -5.69
N SER A 33 -21.98 -14.58 -6.97
CA SER A 33 -22.98 -13.71 -7.63
C SER A 33 -24.32 -13.69 -6.91
N LYS A 34 -24.75 -14.81 -6.34
CA LYS A 34 -26.01 -14.92 -5.58
C LYS A 34 -26.08 -13.91 -4.43
N LEU A 35 -24.97 -13.70 -3.71
CA LEU A 35 -24.92 -12.77 -2.57
C LEU A 35 -25.17 -11.31 -3.02
N PHE A 36 -24.64 -10.94 -4.19
CA PHE A 36 -24.83 -9.61 -4.77
C PHE A 36 -26.29 -9.39 -5.20
N TYR A 37 -26.95 -10.42 -5.75
CA TYR A 37 -28.36 -10.33 -6.14
C TYR A 37 -29.26 -10.19 -4.92
N GLU A 38 -29.05 -11.02 -3.88
CA GLU A 38 -29.80 -10.95 -2.63
C GLU A 38 -29.63 -9.58 -1.94
N PHE A 39 -28.43 -9.01 -1.98
CA PHE A 39 -28.17 -7.65 -1.47
C PHE A 39 -29.00 -6.61 -2.22
N CYS A 40 -29.00 -6.65 -3.57
CA CYS A 40 -29.80 -5.73 -4.39
C CYS A 40 -31.30 -5.83 -4.11
N ASP A 41 -31.83 -7.04 -3.99
CA ASP A 41 -33.25 -7.26 -3.69
C ASP A 41 -33.63 -6.69 -2.32
N ASP A 42 -32.77 -6.90 -1.31
CA ASP A 42 -33.05 -6.41 0.03
C ASP A 42 -32.89 -4.88 0.14
N ILE A 43 -31.85 -4.28 -0.45
CA ILE A 43 -31.61 -2.83 -0.34
C ILE A 43 -32.69 -2.04 -1.09
N THR A 44 -33.11 -2.47 -2.28
CA THR A 44 -34.15 -1.81 -3.06
C THR A 44 -35.52 -1.90 -2.38
N ARG A 45 -35.81 -2.99 -1.67
CA ARG A 45 -37.00 -3.15 -0.85
C ARG A 45 -37.04 -2.15 0.31
N LEU A 46 -35.90 -1.88 0.95
CA LEU A 46 -35.78 -0.98 2.09
C LEU A 46 -35.70 0.51 1.68
N VAL A 47 -35.09 0.78 0.54
CA VAL A 47 -34.88 2.14 0.01
C VAL A 47 -35.38 2.23 -1.44
N PRO A 48 -36.65 2.60 -1.67
CA PRO A 48 -37.23 2.67 -3.03
C PRO A 48 -36.55 3.66 -3.97
N LYS A 49 -35.78 4.61 -3.44
CA LYS A 49 -34.95 5.56 -4.24
C LYS A 49 -33.68 4.90 -4.81
N ILE A 50 -33.30 3.71 -4.32
CA ILE A 50 -32.20 2.96 -4.93
C ILE A 50 -32.76 2.16 -6.11
N LYS A 51 -32.19 2.37 -7.28
CA LYS A 51 -32.46 1.62 -8.52
C LYS A 51 -31.28 0.73 -8.84
N VAL A 52 -31.52 -0.44 -9.39
CA VAL A 52 -30.46 -1.35 -9.85
C VAL A 52 -30.52 -1.45 -11.36
N SER A 53 -29.40 -1.17 -12.01
CA SER A 53 -29.21 -1.39 -13.45
C SER A 53 -28.26 -2.56 -13.67
N ASN A 54 -28.66 -3.53 -14.52
CA ASN A 54 -27.77 -4.63 -14.87
C ASN A 54 -26.73 -4.16 -15.89
N VAL A 55 -25.49 -4.55 -15.66
CA VAL A 55 -24.34 -4.32 -16.53
C VAL A 55 -23.85 -5.66 -17.03
N GLU A 56 -23.71 -5.79 -18.35
CA GLU A 56 -23.16 -7.01 -18.96
C GLU A 56 -21.67 -7.13 -18.64
N ALA A 57 -21.23 -8.36 -18.41
CA ALA A 57 -19.83 -8.72 -18.13
C ALA A 57 -19.52 -10.08 -18.74
N GLU A 58 -18.22 -10.40 -18.82
CA GLU A 58 -17.80 -11.75 -19.17
C GLU A 58 -18.28 -12.76 -18.12
N PRO A 59 -18.60 -14.00 -18.50
CA PRO A 59 -19.24 -14.95 -17.58
C PRO A 59 -18.48 -15.23 -16.27
N LEU A 60 -17.15 -15.15 -16.30
CA LEU A 60 -16.29 -15.43 -15.14
C LEU A 60 -15.80 -14.17 -14.41
N ASP A 61 -16.15 -12.98 -14.90
CA ASP A 61 -15.81 -11.75 -14.19
C ASP A 61 -16.39 -11.75 -12.76
N PRO A 62 -15.68 -11.20 -11.77
CA PRO A 62 -16.22 -11.07 -10.42
C PRO A 62 -17.48 -10.21 -10.40
N PRO A 63 -18.55 -10.63 -9.71
CA PRO A 63 -19.71 -9.77 -9.51
C PRO A 63 -19.32 -8.53 -8.73
N GLN A 64 -19.91 -7.39 -9.08
CA GLN A 64 -19.60 -6.12 -8.41
C GLN A 64 -20.74 -5.13 -8.49
N PHE A 65 -20.79 -4.21 -7.55
CA PHE A 65 -21.61 -3.01 -7.63
C PHE A 65 -20.79 -1.86 -8.22
N LEU A 66 -21.44 -1.05 -9.04
CA LEU A 66 -20.88 0.18 -9.60
C LEU A 66 -21.62 1.38 -9.00
N ILE A 67 -20.90 2.31 -8.42
CA ILE A 67 -21.40 3.61 -7.96
C ILE A 67 -20.80 4.67 -8.89
N GLY A 68 -21.62 5.19 -9.80
CA GLY A 68 -21.11 5.99 -10.91
C GLY A 68 -20.20 5.17 -11.83
N SER A 69 -19.23 5.84 -12.46
CA SER A 69 -18.32 5.19 -13.42
C SER A 69 -16.97 4.78 -12.83
N ARG A 70 -16.67 5.18 -11.61
CA ARG A 70 -15.30 5.11 -11.06
C ARG A 70 -15.15 4.32 -9.77
N LEU A 71 -16.24 4.05 -9.05
CA LEU A 71 -16.19 3.29 -7.81
C LEU A 71 -16.86 1.92 -8.00
N ARG A 72 -16.11 0.88 -7.69
CA ARG A 72 -16.49 -0.54 -7.82
C ARG A 72 -16.40 -1.23 -6.49
N TYR A 73 -17.40 -2.03 -6.17
CA TYR A 73 -17.41 -2.89 -4.97
C TYR A 73 -17.50 -4.35 -5.40
N GLN A 74 -16.39 -5.06 -5.35
CA GLN A 74 -16.29 -6.52 -5.35
C GLN A 74 -16.38 -7.02 -3.91
N ALA A 75 -17.36 -6.54 -3.21
CA ALA A 75 -17.68 -6.84 -1.82
C ALA A 75 -19.19 -6.73 -1.62
N VAL A 76 -19.74 -7.52 -0.71
CA VAL A 76 -21.12 -7.34 -0.26
C VAL A 76 -21.09 -6.45 0.99
N PRO A 77 -21.57 -5.21 0.91
CA PRO A 77 -21.49 -4.25 2.01
C PRO A 77 -22.41 -4.66 3.17
N ALA A 78 -21.87 -5.36 4.15
CA ALA A 78 -22.59 -5.78 5.37
C ALA A 78 -21.72 -5.49 6.60
N GLY A 79 -22.32 -5.46 7.79
CA GLY A 79 -21.59 -5.22 9.03
C GLY A 79 -20.88 -3.87 9.03
N HIS A 80 -19.58 -3.91 9.24
CA HIS A 80 -18.75 -2.69 9.33
C HIS A 80 -18.60 -1.95 7.99
N GLU A 81 -18.74 -2.64 6.84
CA GLU A 81 -18.59 -2.05 5.50
C GLU A 81 -19.90 -1.43 4.96
N LEU A 82 -21.06 -1.69 5.61
CA LEU A 82 -22.33 -1.11 5.19
C LEU A 82 -22.33 0.43 5.29
N PRO A 83 -21.90 1.08 6.39
CA PRO A 83 -21.90 2.53 6.49
C PRO A 83 -21.07 3.24 5.41
N PRO A 84 -19.79 2.88 5.12
CA PRO A 84 -19.05 3.52 4.03
C PRO A 84 -19.69 3.35 2.66
N PHE A 85 -20.33 2.21 2.38
CA PHE A 85 -21.08 2.01 1.14
C PHE A 85 -22.29 2.95 1.02
N LEU A 86 -23.08 3.11 2.10
CA LEU A 86 -24.23 4.02 2.14
C LEU A 86 -23.78 5.48 2.00
N GLU A 87 -22.66 5.85 2.63
CA GLU A 87 -22.04 7.17 2.51
C GLU A 87 -21.59 7.44 1.05
N ALA A 88 -21.01 6.43 0.38
CA ALA A 88 -20.61 6.53 -1.02
C ALA A 88 -21.84 6.76 -1.96
N LEU A 89 -22.96 6.07 -1.70
CA LEU A 89 -24.20 6.28 -2.47
C LEU A 89 -24.76 7.70 -2.27
N ALA A 90 -24.81 8.18 -1.03
CA ALA A 90 -25.28 9.52 -0.72
C ALA A 90 -24.38 10.61 -1.33
N ALA A 91 -23.06 10.42 -1.25
CA ALA A 91 -22.10 11.34 -1.83
C ALA A 91 -22.18 11.37 -3.37
N HIS A 92 -22.38 10.21 -3.99
CA HIS A 92 -22.56 10.13 -5.44
C HIS A 92 -23.83 10.85 -5.92
N GLU A 93 -24.92 10.71 -5.17
CA GLU A 93 -26.20 11.36 -5.48
C GLU A 93 -26.12 12.90 -5.33
N SER A 94 -25.55 13.34 -4.21
CA SER A 94 -25.46 14.78 -3.91
C SER A 94 -24.38 15.51 -4.71
N GLY A 95 -23.43 14.77 -5.29
CA GLY A 95 -22.21 15.35 -5.89
C GLY A 95 -21.31 16.06 -4.87
N SER A 96 -21.61 15.90 -3.59
CA SER A 96 -20.90 16.56 -2.49
C SER A 96 -19.98 15.58 -1.80
N LEU A 97 -18.70 15.88 -1.83
CA LEU A 97 -17.66 15.19 -1.10
C LEU A 97 -16.87 16.15 -0.26
N ASP A 98 -16.67 15.75 0.97
CA ASP A 98 -15.85 16.50 1.89
C ASP A 98 -14.39 16.05 1.76
N ILE A 99 -13.72 16.56 0.73
CA ILE A 99 -12.26 16.42 0.57
C ILE A 99 -11.62 17.77 0.89
N ALA A 100 -10.59 17.76 1.73
CA ALA A 100 -9.86 18.97 2.08
C ALA A 100 -9.30 19.65 0.83
N GLU A 101 -9.45 20.96 0.71
CA GLU A 101 -9.04 21.73 -0.48
C GLU A 101 -7.57 21.50 -0.89
N PRO A 102 -6.57 21.39 0.04
CA PRO A 102 -5.20 21.06 -0.36
C PRO A 102 -5.07 19.72 -1.09
N LEU A 103 -5.81 18.70 -0.68
CA LEU A 103 -5.80 17.38 -1.31
C LEU A 103 -6.46 17.40 -2.69
N LYS A 104 -7.52 18.18 -2.85
CA LYS A 104 -8.19 18.37 -4.14
C LYS A 104 -7.24 19.03 -5.16
N ILE A 105 -6.53 20.09 -4.75
CA ILE A 105 -5.52 20.73 -5.60
C ILE A 105 -4.41 19.74 -6.00
N LEU A 106 -4.01 18.85 -5.09
CA LEU A 106 -3.03 17.82 -5.40
C LEU A 106 -3.57 16.80 -6.41
N LEU A 107 -4.82 16.35 -6.25
CA LEU A 107 -5.47 15.41 -7.17
C LEU A 107 -5.64 15.98 -8.59
N GLU A 108 -5.88 17.28 -8.73
CA GLU A 108 -6.02 17.93 -10.04
C GLU A 108 -4.74 17.86 -10.89
N LYS A 109 -3.60 17.52 -10.29
CA LYS A 109 -2.32 17.29 -11.00
C LYS A 109 -2.30 15.96 -11.72
N ASN A 110 -3.14 14.99 -11.33
CA ASN A 110 -3.21 13.69 -12.00
C ASN A 110 -3.72 13.83 -13.44
N LYS A 111 -2.88 13.50 -14.40
CA LYS A 111 -3.20 13.58 -15.84
C LYS A 111 -3.34 12.22 -16.50
N LEU A 112 -2.95 11.15 -15.80
CA LEU A 112 -2.95 9.79 -16.32
C LEU A 112 -4.03 8.95 -15.62
N PRO A 113 -4.66 7.99 -16.31
CA PRO A 113 -5.53 7.01 -15.66
C PRO A 113 -4.78 6.30 -14.51
N ALA A 114 -5.46 6.10 -13.40
CA ALA A 114 -4.97 5.38 -12.24
C ALA A 114 -6.00 4.38 -11.73
N SER A 115 -5.55 3.21 -11.31
CA SER A 115 -6.37 2.16 -10.72
C SER A 115 -5.97 1.91 -9.28
N LEU A 116 -6.90 2.12 -8.35
CA LEU A 116 -6.69 1.91 -6.92
C LEU A 116 -7.53 0.71 -6.47
N THR A 117 -6.90 -0.34 -6.00
CA THR A 117 -7.58 -1.51 -5.43
C THR A 117 -7.39 -1.55 -3.93
N VAL A 118 -8.49 -1.72 -3.17
CA VAL A 118 -8.46 -1.81 -1.72
C VAL A 118 -8.98 -3.16 -1.28
N PHE A 119 -8.10 -4.00 -0.75
CA PHE A 119 -8.46 -5.29 -0.20
C PHE A 119 -8.95 -5.14 1.23
N ILE A 120 -10.12 -5.69 1.51
CA ILE A 120 -10.80 -5.68 2.81
C ILE A 120 -11.19 -7.08 3.24
N ALA A 121 -11.66 -7.21 4.49
CA ALA A 121 -12.34 -8.41 4.97
C ALA A 121 -13.52 -8.04 5.89
N PRO A 122 -14.60 -8.82 5.95
CA PRO A 122 -15.83 -8.49 6.68
C PRO A 122 -15.62 -8.23 8.17
N HIS A 123 -14.64 -8.88 8.79
CA HIS A 123 -14.35 -8.76 10.23
C HIS A 123 -13.23 -7.76 10.55
N CYS A 124 -12.70 -7.07 9.56
CA CYS A 124 -11.66 -6.06 9.75
C CYS A 124 -12.27 -4.78 10.34
N THR A 125 -11.85 -4.40 11.54
CA THR A 125 -12.35 -3.19 12.21
C THR A 125 -11.73 -1.88 11.68
N PHE A 126 -10.59 -1.97 11.00
CA PHE A 126 -9.88 -0.81 10.43
C PHE A 126 -10.27 -0.52 8.98
N CYS A 127 -10.74 -1.55 8.23
CA CYS A 127 -11.08 -1.42 6.82
C CYS A 127 -12.12 -0.33 6.53
N PRO A 128 -13.21 -0.18 7.29
CA PRO A 128 -14.23 0.85 7.01
C PRO A 128 -13.69 2.28 7.07
N GLN A 129 -12.73 2.55 7.94
CA GLN A 129 -12.10 3.86 8.05
C GLN A 129 -11.28 4.18 6.80
N ILE A 130 -10.49 3.22 6.34
CA ILE A 130 -9.68 3.36 5.12
C ILE A 130 -10.59 3.51 3.89
N VAL A 131 -11.65 2.70 3.77
CA VAL A 131 -12.61 2.83 2.68
C VAL A 131 -13.24 4.22 2.65
N ARG A 132 -13.73 4.77 3.79
CA ARG A 132 -14.27 6.13 3.86
C ARG A 132 -13.27 7.19 3.40
N GLN A 133 -12.01 7.05 3.82
CA GLN A 133 -10.97 7.99 3.46
C GLN A 133 -10.70 7.98 1.95
N LEU A 134 -10.73 6.81 1.33
CA LEU A 134 -10.34 6.63 -0.06
C LEU A 134 -11.47 6.82 -1.07
N ILE A 135 -12.73 6.55 -0.72
CA ILE A 135 -13.87 6.72 -1.66
C ILE A 135 -14.04 8.16 -2.16
N THR A 136 -13.49 9.13 -1.43
CA THR A 136 -13.51 10.55 -1.83
C THR A 136 -12.63 10.81 -3.07
N LEU A 137 -11.56 10.03 -3.23
CA LEU A 137 -10.56 10.25 -4.28
C LEU A 137 -11.12 10.03 -5.71
N PRO A 138 -11.74 8.86 -6.05
CA PRO A 138 -12.31 8.64 -7.40
C PRO A 138 -13.50 9.55 -7.70
N MET A 139 -14.11 10.14 -6.68
CA MET A 139 -15.18 11.12 -6.91
C MET A 139 -14.62 12.50 -7.25
N ALA A 140 -13.45 12.86 -6.69
CA ALA A 140 -12.79 14.13 -6.95
C ALA A 140 -11.92 14.10 -8.23
N ASP A 141 -11.35 12.96 -8.61
CA ASP A 141 -10.50 12.79 -9.79
C ASP A 141 -11.15 11.90 -10.84
N LYS A 142 -11.39 12.44 -12.03
CA LYS A 142 -11.99 11.71 -13.17
C LYS A 142 -11.08 10.62 -13.75
N ASN A 143 -9.77 10.71 -13.53
CA ASN A 143 -8.80 9.76 -14.05
C ASN A 143 -8.56 8.59 -13.07
N LEU A 144 -9.08 8.66 -11.83
CA LEU A 144 -8.91 7.63 -10.84
C LEU A 144 -10.13 6.68 -10.80
N GLN A 145 -9.87 5.39 -10.96
CA GLN A 145 -10.83 4.33 -10.65
C GLN A 145 -10.45 3.66 -9.34
N MET A 146 -11.44 3.27 -8.56
CA MET A 146 -11.22 2.55 -7.31
C MET A 146 -12.08 1.29 -7.25
N THR A 147 -11.46 0.17 -6.86
CA THR A 147 -12.15 -1.10 -6.61
C THR A 147 -11.93 -1.52 -5.17
N ILE A 148 -13.00 -1.83 -4.46
CA ILE A 148 -12.97 -2.40 -3.11
C ILE A 148 -13.22 -3.89 -3.25
N VAL A 149 -12.30 -4.72 -2.75
CA VAL A 149 -12.31 -6.18 -2.90
C VAL A 149 -12.40 -6.85 -1.54
N ASP A 150 -13.45 -7.63 -1.32
CA ASP A 150 -13.50 -8.55 -0.18
C ASP A 150 -12.65 -9.77 -0.49
N GLY A 151 -11.47 -9.85 0.12
CA GLY A 151 -10.54 -10.96 -0.09
C GLY A 151 -11.06 -12.33 0.37
N THR A 152 -12.14 -12.37 1.17
CA THR A 152 -12.78 -13.64 1.56
C THR A 152 -13.74 -14.17 0.50
N LEU A 153 -14.30 -13.28 -0.32
CA LEU A 153 -15.14 -13.64 -1.46
C LEU A 153 -14.34 -13.93 -2.73
N PHE A 154 -13.15 -13.35 -2.85
CA PHE A 154 -12.29 -13.43 -4.03
C PHE A 154 -10.83 -13.83 -3.64
N PRO A 155 -10.63 -15.05 -3.09
CA PRO A 155 -9.32 -15.50 -2.63
C PRO A 155 -8.29 -15.60 -3.78
N GLU A 156 -8.73 -15.86 -5.00
CA GLU A 156 -7.88 -15.88 -6.20
C GLU A 156 -7.23 -14.51 -6.48
N MET A 157 -7.93 -13.41 -6.19
CA MET A 157 -7.35 -12.07 -6.31
C MET A 157 -6.32 -11.80 -5.20
N VAL A 158 -6.59 -12.30 -3.99
CA VAL A 158 -5.66 -12.24 -2.85
C VAL A 158 -4.37 -12.99 -3.16
N GLU A 159 -4.47 -14.20 -3.71
CA GLU A 159 -3.31 -15.01 -4.09
C GLU A 159 -2.51 -14.35 -5.22
N THR A 160 -3.18 -13.90 -6.29
CA THR A 160 -2.55 -13.24 -7.43
C THR A 160 -1.79 -11.98 -7.00
N GLN A 161 -2.41 -11.19 -6.14
CA GLN A 161 -1.83 -9.95 -5.63
C GLN A 161 -0.94 -10.17 -4.39
N LYS A 162 -0.75 -11.41 -3.93
CA LYS A 162 0.03 -11.75 -2.73
C LYS A 162 -0.35 -10.89 -1.52
N ILE A 163 -1.65 -10.79 -1.23
CA ILE A 163 -2.17 -10.01 -0.10
C ILE A 163 -2.09 -10.83 1.18
N HIS A 164 -1.38 -10.36 2.20
CA HIS A 164 -1.19 -11.09 3.47
C HIS A 164 -1.93 -10.46 4.65
N ALA A 165 -2.38 -9.23 4.51
CA ALA A 165 -3.11 -8.51 5.55
C ALA A 165 -4.12 -7.52 4.94
N VAL A 166 -5.11 -7.07 5.74
CA VAL A 166 -6.09 -6.06 5.33
C VAL A 166 -6.25 -4.98 6.40
N PRO A 167 -6.53 -3.73 6.01
CA PRO A 167 -6.66 -3.27 4.64
C PRO A 167 -5.32 -3.22 3.91
N THR A 168 -5.30 -3.57 2.63
CA THR A 168 -4.17 -3.33 1.74
C THR A 168 -4.64 -2.52 0.53
N ILE A 169 -3.92 -1.47 0.23
CA ILE A 169 -4.14 -0.55 -0.89
C ILE A 169 -3.11 -0.87 -1.97
N VAL A 170 -3.56 -1.05 -3.21
CA VAL A 170 -2.69 -1.31 -4.36
C VAL A 170 -2.99 -0.28 -5.44
N LEU A 171 -1.98 0.44 -5.92
CA LEU A 171 -2.06 1.40 -7.01
C LEU A 171 -1.37 0.82 -8.25
N ASP A 172 -2.11 0.72 -9.36
CA ASP A 172 -1.64 0.27 -10.68
C ASP A 172 -0.85 -1.05 -10.64
N ASP A 173 -1.20 -1.98 -9.71
CA ASP A 173 -0.54 -3.27 -9.43
C ASP A 173 0.95 -3.17 -9.03
N GLN A 174 1.48 -1.97 -8.85
CA GLN A 174 2.90 -1.71 -8.59
C GLN A 174 3.16 -1.22 -7.17
N PHE A 175 2.41 -0.22 -6.71
CA PHE A 175 2.60 0.39 -5.39
C PHE A 175 1.65 -0.24 -4.38
N ARG A 176 2.12 -0.44 -3.15
CA ARG A 176 1.33 -1.10 -2.12
C ARG A 176 1.55 -0.47 -0.75
N TRP A 177 0.44 -0.35 -0.01
CA TRP A 177 0.42 0.07 1.39
C TRP A 177 -0.48 -0.86 2.18
N THR A 178 0.00 -1.37 3.31
CA THR A 178 -0.79 -2.18 4.23
C THR A 178 -1.10 -1.37 5.48
N GLY A 179 -2.37 -1.35 5.87
CA GLY A 179 -2.88 -0.50 6.94
C GLY A 179 -3.24 0.91 6.45
N SER A 180 -2.86 1.92 7.21
CA SER A 180 -3.11 3.32 6.86
C SER A 180 -1.97 3.91 6.05
N VAL A 181 -2.30 4.80 5.13
CA VAL A 181 -1.36 5.63 4.38
C VAL A 181 -1.77 7.09 4.49
N PRO A 182 -0.83 8.05 4.63
CA PRO A 182 -1.15 9.47 4.48
C PRO A 182 -1.72 9.76 3.10
N LEU A 183 -2.82 10.50 3.02
CA LEU A 183 -3.46 10.79 1.71
C LEU A 183 -2.53 11.57 0.78
N GLU A 184 -1.71 12.44 1.33
CA GLU A 184 -0.72 13.22 0.58
C GLU A 184 0.27 12.31 -0.15
N GLU A 185 0.79 11.29 0.53
CA GLU A 185 1.70 10.30 -0.05
C GLU A 185 1.00 9.49 -1.15
N LEU A 186 -0.21 9.01 -0.90
CA LEU A 186 -0.98 8.26 -1.88
C LEU A 186 -1.27 9.09 -3.13
N ILE A 187 -1.68 10.36 -2.96
CA ILE A 187 -1.96 11.27 -4.07
C ILE A 187 -0.68 11.62 -4.83
N GLU A 188 0.45 11.77 -4.14
CA GLU A 188 1.73 11.97 -4.80
C GLU A 188 2.12 10.76 -5.63
N ALA A 189 1.98 9.55 -5.10
CA ALA A 189 2.18 8.32 -5.86
C ALA A 189 1.23 8.23 -7.07
N ILE A 190 -0.05 8.62 -6.93
CA ILE A 190 -1.02 8.70 -8.03
C ILE A 190 -0.57 9.70 -9.10
N ASN A 191 0.06 10.81 -8.74
CA ASN A 191 0.49 11.84 -9.67
C ASN A 191 1.79 11.49 -10.40
N THR A 192 2.75 10.92 -9.70
CA THR A 192 4.14 10.76 -10.19
C THR A 192 4.42 9.35 -10.70
N ARG A 193 3.82 8.32 -10.10
CA ARG A 193 4.18 6.89 -10.25
C ARG A 193 5.67 6.66 -9.98
N ASP A 194 6.27 7.52 -9.14
CA ASP A 194 7.69 7.46 -8.79
C ASP A 194 7.88 6.72 -7.45
N PRO A 195 8.41 5.49 -7.44
CA PRO A 195 8.64 4.75 -6.21
C PRO A 195 9.72 5.37 -5.31
N VAL A 196 10.55 6.27 -5.86
CA VAL A 196 11.60 6.99 -5.09
C VAL A 196 10.99 7.86 -3.98
N SER A 197 9.73 8.30 -4.16
CA SER A 197 9.01 9.16 -3.21
C SER A 197 8.31 8.39 -2.07
N LEU A 198 8.37 7.05 -2.04
CA LEU A 198 7.77 6.26 -0.98
C LEU A 198 8.37 6.60 0.41
N SER A 199 7.50 6.67 1.42
CA SER A 199 7.92 6.95 2.79
C SER A 199 8.64 5.77 3.46
N PRO A 200 9.41 5.99 4.54
CA PRO A 200 9.99 4.90 5.34
C PRO A 200 8.93 3.92 5.85
N ALA A 201 7.74 4.40 6.23
CA ALA A 201 6.64 3.57 6.69
C ALA A 201 6.11 2.64 5.58
N SER A 202 6.06 3.12 4.33
CA SER A 202 5.68 2.31 3.18
C SER A 202 6.70 1.23 2.87
N LEU A 203 8.02 1.56 2.92
CA LEU A 203 9.09 0.57 2.75
C LEU A 203 9.09 -0.45 3.90
N GLU A 204 8.89 -0.02 5.14
CA GLU A 204 8.72 -0.91 6.30
C GLU A 204 7.57 -1.90 6.09
N SER A 205 6.44 -1.44 5.55
CA SER A 205 5.28 -2.30 5.23
C SER A 205 5.63 -3.35 4.18
N ILE A 206 6.31 -2.95 3.11
CA ILE A 206 6.77 -3.87 2.06
C ILE A 206 7.66 -4.98 2.65
N ILE A 207 8.61 -4.62 3.51
CA ILE A 207 9.51 -5.59 4.16
C ILE A 207 8.74 -6.53 5.09
N LYS A 208 7.81 -6.03 5.90
CA LYS A 208 6.98 -6.85 6.80
C LYS A 208 6.13 -7.89 6.07
N GLU A 209 5.72 -7.59 4.85
CA GLU A 209 4.98 -8.50 3.97
C GLU A 209 5.87 -9.55 3.28
N GLY A 210 7.17 -9.57 3.56
CA GLY A 210 8.13 -10.44 2.88
C GLY A 210 8.48 -10.00 1.47
N GLY A 211 8.26 -8.73 1.12
CA GLY A 211 8.49 -8.17 -0.21
C GLY A 211 9.88 -7.56 -0.40
N ALA A 212 10.94 -8.13 0.20
CA ALA A 212 12.30 -7.64 0.01
C ALA A 212 12.72 -7.70 -1.47
N ASP A 213 12.44 -8.80 -2.16
CA ASP A 213 12.64 -9.00 -3.60
C ASP A 213 11.97 -7.91 -4.44
N ARG A 214 10.74 -7.58 -4.10
CA ARG A 214 9.99 -6.52 -4.78
C ARG A 214 10.61 -5.14 -4.57
N LEU A 215 11.03 -4.83 -3.33
CA LEU A 215 11.67 -3.55 -3.03
C LEU A 215 13.02 -3.42 -3.75
N ALA A 216 13.83 -4.49 -3.78
CA ALA A 216 15.06 -4.52 -4.55
C ALA A 216 14.79 -4.28 -6.04
N ALA A 217 13.79 -4.96 -6.64
CA ALA A 217 13.41 -4.74 -8.03
C ALA A 217 12.95 -3.30 -8.31
N MET A 218 12.23 -2.66 -7.39
CA MET A 218 11.83 -1.24 -7.52
C MET A 218 13.05 -0.30 -7.51
N ILE A 219 14.00 -0.53 -6.60
CA ILE A 219 15.23 0.27 -6.50
C ILE A 219 16.09 0.08 -7.75
N LEU A 220 16.28 -1.16 -8.19
CA LEU A 220 17.04 -1.48 -9.41
C LEU A 220 16.37 -0.90 -10.67
N GLY A 221 15.04 -0.97 -10.77
CA GLY A 221 14.29 -0.41 -11.88
C GLY A 221 14.31 1.13 -11.93
N ALA A 222 14.45 1.79 -10.80
CA ALA A 222 14.62 3.23 -10.70
C ALA A 222 16.09 3.68 -10.90
N GLU A 223 17.04 2.74 -10.91
CA GLU A 223 18.49 2.97 -10.95
C GLU A 223 18.96 3.98 -9.88
N LYS A 224 18.30 3.99 -8.72
CA LYS A 224 18.55 4.95 -7.65
C LYS A 224 18.11 4.39 -6.29
N LEU A 225 18.96 4.55 -5.26
CA LEU A 225 18.56 4.25 -3.87
C LEU A 225 17.51 5.27 -3.39
N PHE A 226 16.46 4.75 -2.77
CA PHE A 226 15.40 5.61 -2.24
C PHE A 226 15.86 6.33 -0.98
N PRO A 227 15.59 7.64 -0.81
CA PRO A 227 15.99 8.36 0.41
C PRO A 227 15.46 7.71 1.69
N ALA A 228 14.23 7.17 1.66
CA ALA A 228 13.62 6.46 2.77
C ALA A 228 14.31 5.12 3.10
N PHE A 229 15.04 4.52 2.17
CA PHE A 229 15.69 3.23 2.37
C PHE A 229 16.82 3.29 3.40
N TYR A 230 17.53 4.42 3.49
CA TYR A 230 18.55 4.62 4.54
C TYR A 230 17.95 4.59 5.94
N GLU A 231 16.71 5.05 6.11
CA GLU A 231 16.01 5.02 7.40
C GLU A 231 15.59 3.59 7.77
N VAL A 232 15.24 2.78 6.78
CA VAL A 232 14.86 1.38 7.00
C VAL A 232 16.10 0.54 7.31
N LEU A 233 17.24 0.80 6.67
CA LEU A 233 18.53 0.15 7.00
C LEU A 233 19.02 0.48 8.40
N THR A 234 18.65 1.62 8.95
CA THR A 234 19.01 2.06 10.31
C THR A 234 17.83 1.98 11.29
N HIS A 235 16.78 1.23 10.96
CA HIS A 235 15.55 1.16 11.75
C HIS A 235 15.80 0.52 13.13
N HIS A 236 15.11 1.01 14.18
CA HIS A 236 15.29 0.51 15.56
C HIS A 236 14.87 -0.97 15.75
N LYS A 237 13.91 -1.49 14.95
CA LYS A 237 13.46 -2.89 15.00
C LYS A 237 14.35 -3.78 14.14
N TRP A 238 14.98 -4.76 14.74
CA TRP A 238 15.83 -5.72 14.07
C TRP A 238 15.20 -6.43 12.85
N PRO A 239 13.97 -6.96 12.89
CA PRO A 239 13.40 -7.64 11.74
C PRO A 239 13.27 -6.75 10.49
N ILE A 240 13.11 -5.43 10.68
CA ILE A 240 13.03 -4.48 9.57
C ILE A 240 14.41 -4.26 8.96
N ARG A 241 15.44 -4.06 9.80
CA ARG A 241 16.83 -3.95 9.32
C ARG A 241 17.30 -5.20 8.60
N LEU A 242 17.00 -6.38 9.15
CA LEU A 242 17.31 -7.66 8.48
C LEU A 242 16.69 -7.73 7.09
N GLY A 243 15.40 -7.40 6.95
CA GLY A 243 14.75 -7.36 5.64
C GLY A 243 15.38 -6.32 4.71
N ALA A 244 15.81 -5.17 5.22
CA ALA A 244 16.52 -4.17 4.42
C ALA A 244 17.93 -4.63 4.00
N MET A 245 18.61 -5.41 4.83
CA MET A 245 19.90 -6.03 4.47
C MET A 245 19.72 -7.06 3.34
N VAL A 246 18.66 -7.86 3.36
CA VAL A 246 18.32 -8.78 2.25
C VAL A 246 18.09 -7.99 0.95
N VAL A 247 17.40 -6.84 1.02
CA VAL A 247 17.26 -5.94 -0.14
C VAL A 247 18.62 -5.47 -0.65
N MET A 248 19.54 -5.10 0.28
CA MET A 248 20.90 -4.68 -0.10
C MET A 248 21.70 -5.81 -0.76
N GLU A 249 21.62 -7.03 -0.27
CA GLU A 249 22.26 -8.21 -0.87
C GLU A 249 21.84 -8.38 -2.34
N GLU A 250 20.54 -8.32 -2.64
CA GLU A 250 20.03 -8.40 -4.01
C GLU A 250 20.52 -7.22 -4.89
N ILE A 251 20.60 -6.02 -4.33
CA ILE A 251 21.12 -4.84 -5.07
C ILE A 251 22.62 -5.01 -5.33
N ILE A 252 23.40 -5.50 -4.36
CA ILE A 252 24.84 -5.76 -4.50
C ILE A 252 25.09 -6.77 -5.62
N GLU A 253 24.35 -7.87 -5.64
CA GLU A 253 24.47 -8.90 -6.67
C GLU A 253 24.12 -8.38 -8.08
N ALA A 254 23.05 -7.57 -8.18
CA ALA A 254 22.55 -7.11 -9.47
C ALA A 254 23.28 -5.85 -10.01
N ASN A 255 23.64 -4.91 -9.14
CA ASN A 255 24.25 -3.63 -9.50
C ASN A 255 25.15 -3.09 -8.38
N LYS A 256 26.41 -3.55 -8.34
CA LYS A 256 27.40 -3.15 -7.34
C LYS A 256 27.62 -1.62 -7.29
N ASN A 257 27.59 -0.95 -8.42
CA ASN A 257 27.79 0.52 -8.47
C ASN A 257 26.66 1.25 -7.73
N LEU A 258 25.41 0.85 -7.95
CA LEU A 258 24.26 1.41 -7.26
C LEU A 258 24.35 1.11 -5.74
N ALA A 259 24.72 -0.11 -5.38
CA ALA A 259 24.87 -0.52 -3.98
C ALA A 259 25.86 0.35 -3.22
N THR A 260 26.96 0.78 -3.86
CA THR A 260 27.98 1.62 -3.20
C THR A 260 27.50 3.04 -2.88
N GLU A 261 26.37 3.50 -3.44
CA GLU A 261 25.78 4.80 -3.08
C GLU A 261 25.24 4.81 -1.62
N VAL A 262 25.07 3.64 -0.99
CA VAL A 262 24.61 3.53 0.40
C VAL A 262 25.68 3.98 1.41
N LEU A 263 26.95 3.88 1.04
CA LEU A 263 28.10 3.99 1.97
C LEU A 263 28.15 5.34 2.69
N GLU A 264 28.18 6.44 1.93
CA GLU A 264 28.31 7.77 2.53
C GLU A 264 27.08 8.19 3.35
N PRO A 265 25.84 7.98 2.90
CA PRO A 265 24.65 8.22 3.73
C PRO A 265 24.62 7.42 5.03
N LEU A 266 25.05 6.15 5.02
CA LEU A 266 25.11 5.34 6.23
C LEU A 266 26.24 5.77 7.16
N TRP A 267 27.42 6.13 6.62
CA TRP A 267 28.53 6.65 7.43
C TRP A 267 28.14 7.95 8.14
N ASN A 268 27.42 8.85 7.48
CA ASN A 268 26.93 10.09 8.08
C ASN A 268 25.93 9.85 9.23
N ARG A 269 25.26 8.70 9.26
CA ARG A 269 24.35 8.29 10.34
C ARG A 269 25.06 7.47 11.44
N PHE A 270 26.22 6.92 11.16
CA PHE A 270 26.91 5.93 11.99
C PHE A 270 27.07 6.35 13.45
N HIS A 271 27.49 7.58 13.70
CA HIS A 271 27.69 8.11 15.06
C HIS A 271 26.39 8.51 15.79
N GLN A 272 25.25 8.46 15.11
CA GLN A 272 23.96 8.87 15.64
C GLN A 272 23.09 7.67 16.05
N VAL A 273 23.56 6.45 15.81
CA VAL A 273 22.82 5.22 16.06
C VAL A 273 23.47 4.36 17.13
N PRO A 274 22.70 3.48 17.84
CA PRO A 274 23.23 2.54 18.82
C PRO A 274 24.24 1.55 18.23
N ALA A 275 25.13 0.99 19.08
CA ALA A 275 26.17 0.04 18.71
C ALA A 275 25.68 -1.13 17.84
N GLN A 276 24.52 -1.71 18.17
CA GLN A 276 23.93 -2.78 17.39
C GLN A 276 23.65 -2.37 15.92
N ILE A 277 23.16 -1.13 15.70
CA ILE A 277 22.91 -0.62 14.35
C ILE A 277 24.23 -0.23 13.67
N GLN A 278 25.22 0.23 14.43
CA GLN A 278 26.57 0.46 13.92
C GLN A 278 27.17 -0.83 13.33
N GLY A 279 27.03 -1.97 14.04
CA GLY A 279 27.45 -3.27 13.54
C GLY A 279 26.77 -3.65 12.21
N ASP A 280 25.45 -3.44 12.10
CA ASP A 280 24.70 -3.70 10.87
C ASP A 280 25.17 -2.81 9.69
N ILE A 281 25.50 -1.54 9.96
CA ILE A 281 26.07 -0.64 8.95
C ILE A 281 27.41 -1.15 8.44
N LEU A 282 28.30 -1.60 9.37
CA LEU A 282 29.62 -2.13 9.01
C LEU A 282 29.50 -3.45 8.23
N HIS A 283 28.51 -4.29 8.56
CA HIS A 283 28.19 -5.47 7.78
C HIS A 283 27.86 -5.10 6.33
N VAL A 284 26.96 -4.11 6.10
CA VAL A 284 26.64 -3.62 4.76
C VAL A 284 27.88 -3.09 4.03
N PHE A 285 28.80 -2.43 4.73
CA PHE A 285 30.08 -1.97 4.13
C PHE A 285 30.94 -3.15 3.66
N GLY A 286 31.05 -4.20 4.47
CA GLY A 286 31.76 -5.42 4.10
C GLY A 286 31.15 -6.11 2.88
N GLU A 287 29.81 -6.23 2.82
CA GLU A 287 29.11 -6.85 1.68
C GLU A 287 29.24 -6.04 0.39
N THR A 288 29.27 -4.71 0.45
CA THR A 288 29.51 -3.90 -0.76
C THR A 288 30.91 -4.09 -1.33
N GLY A 289 31.87 -4.44 -0.50
CA GLY A 289 33.25 -4.69 -0.89
C GLY A 289 33.92 -3.49 -1.55
N ASP A 290 33.61 -2.26 -1.11
CA ASP A 290 34.14 -1.04 -1.72
C ASP A 290 35.29 -0.46 -0.90
N ALA A 291 36.45 -0.30 -1.52
CA ALA A 291 37.67 0.20 -0.88
C ALA A 291 37.52 1.59 -0.19
N ARG A 292 36.51 2.39 -0.60
CA ARG A 292 36.22 3.69 0.04
C ARG A 292 35.86 3.56 1.51
N SER A 293 35.28 2.43 1.92
CA SER A 293 34.88 2.17 3.32
C SER A 293 36.06 1.80 4.22
N VAL A 294 37.20 1.37 3.66
CA VAL A 294 38.38 0.90 4.44
C VAL A 294 38.85 1.95 5.45
N SER A 295 39.00 3.20 5.06
CA SER A 295 39.44 4.28 5.96
C SER A 295 38.46 4.54 7.11
N TRP A 296 37.16 4.30 6.91
CA TRP A 296 36.14 4.41 7.96
C TRP A 296 36.21 3.23 8.92
N LEU A 297 36.43 2.03 8.41
CA LEU A 297 36.59 0.81 9.20
C LEU A 297 37.86 0.91 10.09
N GLU A 298 38.99 1.39 9.54
CA GLU A 298 40.21 1.65 10.32
C GLU A 298 39.99 2.73 11.41
N THR A 299 39.17 3.73 11.13
CA THR A 299 38.77 4.74 12.14
C THR A 299 37.98 4.12 13.27
N VAL A 300 37.08 3.17 12.98
CA VAL A 300 36.31 2.44 14.01
C VAL A 300 37.24 1.58 14.85
N LEU A 301 38.19 0.85 14.24
CA LEU A 301 39.14 -0.01 14.97
C LEU A 301 40.03 0.77 15.92
N SER A 302 40.52 1.93 15.49
CA SER A 302 41.41 2.79 16.30
C SER A 302 40.64 3.68 17.29
N GLY A 303 39.35 3.86 17.13
CA GLY A 303 38.49 4.72 17.93
C GLY A 303 38.00 4.10 19.24
N ASP A 304 37.24 4.86 20.01
CA ASP A 304 36.61 4.40 21.26
C ASP A 304 35.18 3.91 20.95
N PHE A 305 35.08 2.66 20.46
CA PHE A 305 33.81 1.99 20.13
C PHE A 305 33.68 0.69 20.92
N ASP A 306 32.42 0.25 21.08
CA ASP A 306 32.12 -1.03 21.72
C ASP A 306 32.84 -2.20 21.02
N ARG A 307 33.15 -3.24 21.78
CA ARG A 307 33.86 -4.41 21.28
C ARG A 307 33.16 -5.05 20.08
N GLU A 308 31.84 -5.20 20.15
CA GLU A 308 31.02 -5.78 19.07
C GLU A 308 31.10 -4.95 17.77
N VAL A 309 31.19 -3.62 17.88
CA VAL A 309 31.34 -2.73 16.72
C VAL A 309 32.71 -2.89 16.06
N LYS A 310 33.77 -3.06 16.88
CA LYS A 310 35.14 -3.32 16.37
C LYS A 310 35.22 -4.69 15.69
N GLU A 311 34.64 -5.73 16.28
CA GLU A 311 34.60 -7.07 15.70
C GLU A 311 33.87 -7.00 14.30
N ALA A 312 32.75 -6.28 14.19
CA ALA A 312 32.07 -6.08 12.90
C ALA A 312 32.94 -5.30 11.88
N ALA A 313 33.76 -4.35 12.33
CA ALA A 313 34.69 -3.63 11.46
C ALA A 313 35.83 -4.54 10.95
N GLU A 314 36.35 -5.43 11.81
CA GLU A 314 37.36 -6.44 11.42
C GLU A 314 36.81 -7.39 10.36
N GLU A 315 35.60 -7.95 10.59
CA GLU A 315 34.93 -8.84 9.65
C GLU A 315 34.67 -8.14 8.29
N ALA A 316 34.25 -6.86 8.31
CA ALA A 316 34.02 -6.09 7.09
C ALA A 316 35.33 -5.86 6.30
N LEU A 317 36.45 -5.59 6.97
CA LEU A 317 37.78 -5.45 6.31
C LEU A 317 38.26 -6.76 5.69
N GLU A 318 38.07 -7.89 6.36
CA GLU A 318 38.41 -9.23 5.83
C GLU A 318 37.62 -9.48 4.51
N LYS A 319 36.31 -9.24 4.52
CA LYS A 319 35.47 -9.41 3.31
C LYS A 319 35.91 -8.53 2.15
N ILE A 320 36.27 -7.27 2.41
CA ILE A 320 36.73 -6.36 1.36
C ILE A 320 38.06 -6.86 0.77
N SER A 321 38.98 -7.35 1.62
CA SER A 321 40.29 -7.86 1.19
C SER A 321 40.16 -9.12 0.32
N ASP A 322 39.19 -9.98 0.63
CA ASP A 322 38.93 -11.21 -0.13
C ASP A 322 38.29 -10.94 -1.51
N THR A 323 37.63 -9.79 -1.66
CA THR A 323 36.97 -9.42 -2.91
C THR A 323 37.95 -8.84 -3.93
N ASP A 324 39.11 -8.33 -3.50
CA ASP A 324 40.16 -7.76 -4.36
C ASP A 324 41.18 -8.81 -4.89
N THR A 325 41.00 -10.11 -4.53
CA THR A 325 41.87 -11.20 -4.94
C THR A 325 41.21 -12.07 -6.02
#